data_8d53fa16782091a1a3b9c66b313b8406
#
_entry.id   8d53fa16782091a1a3b9c66b313b8406
#
_cell.length_a   1.000
_cell.length_b   1.000
_cell.length_c   1.000
_cell.angle_alpha   90.00
_cell.angle_beta   90.00
_cell.angle_gamma   90.00
#
_symmetry.space_group_name_H-M   'P 1'
#
loop_
_entity.id
_entity.type
_entity.pdbx_description
1 polymer ?
#
loop_
_entity_poly.entity_id
_entity_poly.type
_entity_poly.pdbx_seq_one_letter_code
_entity_poly.pdbx_strand_id
1 'polypeptide(L)'
;LQGGHLWVENLPLNRAQQKEPGGLWVRAGDQIRYREQDGEALVTERLKMSALPVIGVLNLKGRVPLVEPLLRQVTGRIRIQGKASGAAQGDSVRVQLLEQDHRGWVGRITSVISSESVLQQAIASTLETVDIKADWPEAVSKSLPRLPKTVRRQDHGHRTDLSDVPLVTIDGATAKDFDDAVYAEPLAKGGWRLIVAIADVSHYVKPGSALD
;
A
#
# COMPACT_ATOMS: atom_id res chain seq x y z
N LEU A 1 3.75 2.80 9.35
CA LEU A 1 3.58 4.24 9.66
C LEU A 1 2.24 4.43 10.36
N GLN A 2 2.23 4.69 11.68
CA GLN A 2 1.02 5.10 12.40
C GLN A 2 1.15 6.60 12.70
N GLY A 3 0.16 7.40 12.26
CA GLY A 3 0.12 8.84 12.55
C GLY A 3 1.32 9.66 12.05
N GLY A 4 1.99 9.25 10.98
CA GLY A 4 3.18 9.94 10.44
C GLY A 4 4.47 9.69 11.22
N HIS A 5 4.49 8.73 12.13
CA HIS A 5 5.68 8.28 12.85
C HIS A 5 6.29 7.04 12.20
N LEU A 6 7.62 6.97 12.18
CA LEU A 6 8.34 5.73 11.95
C LEU A 6 8.39 4.94 13.26
N TRP A 7 8.24 3.63 13.17
CA TRP A 7 8.26 2.71 14.29
C TRP A 7 9.30 1.63 14.04
N VAL A 8 9.95 1.18 15.11
CA VAL A 8 10.83 0.02 15.11
C VAL A 8 10.24 -0.95 16.11
N GLU A 9 9.79 -2.11 15.60
CA GLU A 9 9.00 -3.04 16.42
C GLU A 9 7.79 -2.30 17.04
N ASN A 10 7.76 -2.10 18.34
CA ASN A 10 6.68 -1.40 19.05
C ASN A 10 7.09 -0.03 19.59
N LEU A 11 8.28 0.48 19.23
CA LEU A 11 8.82 1.74 19.72
C LEU A 11 8.79 2.83 18.64
N PRO A 12 8.30 4.04 18.95
CA PRO A 12 8.41 5.17 18.04
C PRO A 12 9.88 5.59 17.89
N LEU A 13 10.28 5.97 16.69
CA LEU A 13 11.60 6.54 16.46
C LEU A 13 11.73 7.95 17.06
N ASN A 14 12.87 8.21 17.71
CA ASN A 14 13.18 9.53 18.25
C ASN A 14 13.25 10.58 17.14
N ARG A 15 12.33 11.55 17.16
CA ARG A 15 12.22 12.59 16.15
C ARG A 15 13.28 13.66 16.21
N ALA A 16 13.80 13.93 17.39
CA ALA A 16 14.83 14.95 17.56
C ALA A 16 16.11 14.55 16.82
N GLN A 17 16.50 13.28 16.94
CA GLN A 17 17.65 12.74 16.23
C GLN A 17 17.56 12.90 14.72
N GLN A 18 16.36 12.83 14.15
CA GLN A 18 16.17 12.94 12.69
C GLN A 18 16.17 14.39 12.19
N LYS A 19 16.13 15.39 13.07
CA LYS A 19 16.12 16.80 12.72
C LYS A 19 17.49 17.47 12.84
N GLU A 20 18.44 16.82 13.49
CA GLU A 20 19.77 17.40 13.69
C GLU A 20 20.56 17.48 12.36
N PRO A 21 21.23 18.60 12.09
CA PRO A 21 22.14 18.69 10.96
C PRO A 21 23.24 17.63 11.07
N GLY A 22 23.35 16.75 10.07
CA GLY A 22 24.27 15.61 10.10
C GLY A 22 23.76 14.39 10.85
N GLY A 23 22.53 14.42 11.36
CA GLY A 23 21.87 13.27 12.00
C GLY A 23 21.66 12.08 11.06
N LEU A 24 21.58 10.90 11.63
CA LEU A 24 21.33 9.69 10.86
C LEU A 24 19.84 9.60 10.47
N TRP A 25 19.55 9.95 9.24
CA TRP A 25 18.20 9.87 8.69
C TRP A 25 17.85 8.44 8.31
N VAL A 26 16.75 7.94 8.82
CA VAL A 26 16.24 6.61 8.47
C VAL A 26 14.84 6.70 7.91
N ARG A 27 14.47 5.71 7.09
CA ARG A 27 13.17 5.62 6.46
C ARG A 27 12.60 4.21 6.57
N ALA A 28 11.33 4.04 6.24
CA ALA A 28 10.71 2.72 6.20
C ALA A 28 11.52 1.76 5.30
N GLY A 29 11.75 0.55 5.80
CA GLY A 29 12.53 -0.50 5.13
C GLY A 29 14.04 -0.42 5.31
N ASP A 30 14.58 0.60 6.01
CA ASP A 30 15.98 0.59 6.45
C ASP A 30 16.20 -0.48 7.53
N GLN A 31 17.32 -1.18 7.48
CA GLN A 31 17.78 -2.03 8.59
C GLN A 31 18.68 -1.20 9.48
N ILE A 32 18.33 -1.12 10.75
CA ILE A 32 19.00 -0.24 11.70
C ILE A 32 19.41 -1.00 12.98
N ARG A 33 20.40 -0.46 13.66
CA ARG A 33 20.68 -0.76 15.06
C ARG A 33 20.17 0.39 15.91
N TYR A 34 19.48 0.10 16.98
CA TYR A 34 18.93 1.11 17.86
C TYR A 34 19.13 0.71 19.32
N ARG A 35 18.94 1.65 20.21
CA ARG A 35 18.77 1.44 21.65
C ARG A 35 17.47 2.06 22.11
N GLU A 36 16.83 1.46 23.06
CA GLU A 36 15.67 2.05 23.72
C GLU A 36 16.14 3.12 24.72
N GLN A 37 15.51 4.27 24.64
CA GLN A 37 15.73 5.36 25.57
C GLN A 37 14.42 6.14 25.74
N ASP A 38 13.94 6.26 26.98
CA ASP A 38 12.72 7.02 27.34
C ASP A 38 11.47 6.59 26.56
N GLY A 39 11.35 5.29 26.23
CA GLY A 39 10.22 4.73 25.47
C GLY A 39 10.27 5.03 23.97
N GLU A 40 11.40 5.50 23.46
CA GLU A 40 11.65 5.75 22.05
C GLU A 40 12.86 4.94 21.56
N ALA A 41 12.87 4.62 20.26
CA ALA A 41 14.03 4.00 19.60
C ALA A 41 15.00 5.09 19.14
N LEU A 42 16.19 5.11 19.74
CA LEU A 42 17.30 5.96 19.33
C LEU A 42 18.20 5.17 18.38
N VAL A 43 18.24 5.55 17.12
CA VAL A 43 19.04 4.87 16.08
C VAL A 43 20.52 5.14 16.32
N THR A 44 21.29 4.07 16.42
CA THR A 44 22.75 4.16 16.60
C THR A 44 23.51 3.92 15.31
N GLU A 45 22.93 3.15 14.38
CA GLU A 45 23.57 2.82 13.11
C GLU A 45 22.53 2.41 12.07
N ARG A 46 22.75 2.77 10.80
CA ARG A 46 22.01 2.20 9.67
C ARG A 46 22.85 1.09 9.07
N LEU A 47 22.41 -0.15 9.23
CA LEU A 47 23.09 -1.35 8.73
C LEU A 47 22.90 -1.53 7.23
N LYS A 48 21.69 -1.22 6.74
CA LYS A 48 21.34 -1.32 5.32
C LYS A 48 20.29 -0.28 4.95
N MET A 49 20.49 0.38 3.84
CA MET A 49 19.50 1.29 3.27
C MET A 49 18.38 0.52 2.60
N SER A 50 17.16 0.99 2.77
CA SER A 50 15.98 0.45 2.09
C SER A 50 16.17 0.44 0.58
N ALA A 51 15.83 -0.67 -0.07
CA ALA A 51 15.80 -0.78 -1.51
C ALA A 51 14.55 -0.13 -2.14
N LEU A 52 13.55 0.26 -1.32
CA LEU A 52 12.35 0.92 -1.81
C LEU A 52 12.71 2.22 -2.54
N PRO A 53 12.22 2.44 -3.75
CA PRO A 53 12.48 3.67 -4.49
C PRO A 53 11.78 4.87 -3.86
N VAL A 54 12.28 6.06 -4.14
CA VAL A 54 11.59 7.31 -3.83
C VAL A 54 11.01 7.87 -5.12
N ILE A 55 9.76 8.28 -5.09
CA ILE A 55 9.11 8.96 -6.20
C ILE A 55 9.11 10.46 -5.95
N GLY A 56 9.48 11.22 -6.96
CA GLY A 56 9.51 12.68 -6.85
C GLY A 56 9.53 13.36 -8.22
N VAL A 57 9.45 14.69 -8.18
CA VAL A 57 9.45 15.53 -9.38
C VAL A 57 10.87 15.99 -9.67
N LEU A 58 11.30 15.79 -10.91
CA LEU A 58 12.63 16.18 -11.39
C LEU A 58 12.72 17.68 -11.62
N ASN A 59 13.77 18.29 -11.07
CA ASN A 59 14.10 19.69 -11.26
C ASN A 59 15.50 19.81 -11.88
N LEU A 60 15.56 20.32 -13.11
CA LEU A 60 16.78 20.52 -13.89
C LEU A 60 17.28 21.98 -13.93
N LYS A 61 16.62 22.89 -13.20
CA LYS A 61 16.95 24.34 -13.26
C LYS A 61 18.30 24.72 -12.66
N GLY A 62 18.96 23.80 -11.94
CA GLY A 62 20.26 24.05 -11.30
C GLY A 62 21.43 23.37 -12.00
N ARG A 63 22.65 23.57 -11.45
CA ARG A 63 23.87 22.89 -11.93
C ARG A 63 23.83 21.36 -11.74
N VAL A 64 23.08 20.92 -10.76
CA VAL A 64 22.91 19.50 -10.42
C VAL A 64 21.41 19.18 -10.48
N PRO A 65 21.01 18.14 -11.17
CA PRO A 65 19.62 17.70 -11.17
C PRO A 65 19.19 17.34 -9.74
N LEU A 66 18.01 17.81 -9.36
CA LEU A 66 17.40 17.55 -8.05
C LEU A 66 16.06 16.86 -8.24
N VAL A 67 15.70 16.01 -7.31
CA VAL A 67 14.34 15.46 -7.23
C VAL A 67 13.70 15.90 -5.93
N GLU A 68 12.49 16.43 -6.03
CA GLU A 68 11.64 16.80 -4.90
C GLU A 68 10.72 15.61 -4.60
N PRO A 69 10.88 14.92 -3.46
CA PRO A 69 10.03 13.77 -3.12
C PRO A 69 8.56 14.17 -3.03
N LEU A 70 7.66 13.39 -3.63
CA LEU A 70 6.20 13.60 -3.55
C LEU A 70 5.65 13.25 -2.17
N LEU A 71 6.25 12.31 -1.49
CA LEU A 71 5.89 11.90 -0.14
C LEU A 71 7.02 12.21 0.84
N ARG A 72 6.69 12.38 2.11
CA ARG A 72 7.68 12.62 3.19
C ARG A 72 8.47 11.36 3.58
N GLN A 73 8.86 10.56 2.58
CA GLN A 73 9.69 9.36 2.79
C GLN A 73 11.14 9.71 3.13
N VAL A 74 11.59 10.83 2.62
CA VAL A 74 12.89 11.43 2.91
C VAL A 74 12.70 12.93 3.10
N THR A 75 13.55 13.56 3.88
CA THR A 75 13.52 15.00 4.07
C THR A 75 14.48 15.68 3.11
N GLY A 76 14.03 16.79 2.56
CA GLY A 76 14.81 17.57 1.61
C GLY A 76 14.82 17.01 0.20
N ARG A 77 15.66 17.62 -0.64
CA ARG A 77 15.80 17.25 -2.05
C ARG A 77 16.84 16.16 -2.22
N ILE A 78 16.66 15.35 -3.26
CA ILE A 78 17.60 14.28 -3.62
C ILE A 78 18.46 14.81 -4.78
N ARG A 79 19.76 14.85 -4.61
CA ARG A 79 20.72 15.14 -5.69
C ARG A 79 20.86 13.91 -6.58
N ILE A 80 20.75 14.12 -7.89
CA ILE A 80 20.82 13.01 -8.85
C ILE A 80 22.25 12.86 -9.34
N GLN A 81 22.78 11.66 -9.15
CA GLN A 81 24.06 11.23 -9.68
C GLN A 81 23.83 10.52 -11.02
N GLY A 82 24.58 10.94 -12.05
CA GLY A 82 24.47 10.37 -13.38
C GLY A 82 23.51 11.12 -14.30
N LYS A 83 23.15 10.48 -15.42
CA LYS A 83 22.25 11.06 -16.42
C LYS A 83 20.80 11.00 -15.94
N ALA A 84 20.00 11.96 -16.36
CA ALA A 84 18.56 12.02 -16.05
C ALA A 84 17.71 10.95 -16.80
N SER A 85 18.33 9.95 -17.43
CA SER A 85 17.68 8.80 -18.09
C SER A 85 16.56 9.19 -19.06
N GLY A 86 16.73 10.30 -19.79
CA GLY A 86 15.71 10.79 -20.73
C GLY A 86 14.56 11.57 -20.10
N ALA A 87 14.58 11.77 -18.77
CA ALA A 87 13.56 12.55 -18.09
C ALA A 87 13.71 14.06 -18.36
N ALA A 88 12.59 14.73 -18.51
CA ALA A 88 12.49 16.18 -18.71
C ALA A 88 12.23 16.94 -17.40
N GLN A 89 12.36 18.25 -17.44
CA GLN A 89 12.01 19.13 -16.34
C GLN A 89 10.53 18.94 -15.94
N GLY A 90 10.28 18.62 -14.67
CA GLY A 90 8.93 18.44 -14.13
C GLY A 90 8.40 17.02 -14.22
N ASP A 91 9.13 16.11 -14.85
CA ASP A 91 8.71 14.70 -14.91
C ASP A 91 8.72 14.08 -13.51
N SER A 92 7.77 13.21 -13.29
CA SER A 92 7.80 12.30 -12.15
C SER A 92 8.77 11.16 -12.41
N VAL A 93 9.66 10.94 -11.48
CA VAL A 93 10.73 9.94 -11.62
C VAL A 93 10.83 9.04 -10.40
N ARG A 94 11.23 7.80 -10.65
CA ARG A 94 11.59 6.85 -9.62
C ARG A 94 13.07 6.94 -9.35
N VAL A 95 13.44 7.12 -8.09
CA VAL A 95 14.82 7.33 -7.65
C VAL A 95 15.23 6.23 -6.68
N GLN A 96 16.29 5.52 -7.00
CA GLN A 96 17.01 4.67 -6.07
C GLN A 96 17.98 5.54 -5.26
N LEU A 97 17.85 5.56 -3.93
CA LEU A 97 18.82 6.21 -3.08
C LEU A 97 20.14 5.42 -3.06
N LEU A 98 21.24 6.13 -3.12
CA LEU A 98 22.59 5.56 -3.13
C LEU A 98 23.29 5.80 -1.79
N GLU A 99 23.27 7.03 -1.32
CA GLU A 99 23.93 7.44 -0.10
C GLU A 99 23.28 8.70 0.49
N GLN A 100 23.69 9.02 1.70
CA GLN A 100 23.41 10.29 2.35
C GLN A 100 24.73 10.90 2.81
N ASP A 101 24.95 12.15 2.44
CA ASP A 101 26.11 12.93 2.88
C ASP A 101 25.68 14.19 3.66
N HIS A 102 26.65 15.03 4.02
CA HIS A 102 26.43 16.30 4.74
C HIS A 102 25.53 17.31 3.98
N ARG A 103 25.32 17.10 2.68
CA ARG A 103 24.45 17.93 1.81
C ARG A 103 23.08 17.30 1.56
N GLY A 104 22.79 16.14 2.15
CA GLY A 104 21.54 15.42 2.03
C GLY A 104 21.63 14.17 1.17
N TRP A 105 20.52 13.79 0.57
CA TRP A 105 20.40 12.54 -0.18
C TRP A 105 21.00 12.62 -1.57
N VAL A 106 21.62 11.51 -1.98
CA VAL A 106 22.10 11.27 -3.34
C VAL A 106 21.36 10.05 -3.89
N GLY A 107 20.87 10.14 -5.11
CA GLY A 107 20.14 9.05 -5.76
C GLY A 107 20.39 8.98 -7.26
N ARG A 108 19.89 7.92 -7.86
CA ARG A 108 19.90 7.67 -9.31
C ARG A 108 18.49 7.49 -9.81
N ILE A 109 18.14 8.13 -10.91
CA ILE A 109 16.87 7.89 -11.59
C ILE A 109 16.91 6.49 -12.22
N THR A 110 15.93 5.66 -11.89
CA THR A 110 15.79 4.31 -12.43
C THR A 110 14.76 4.24 -13.55
N SER A 111 13.71 5.08 -13.48
CA SER A 111 12.71 5.21 -14.55
C SER A 111 11.99 6.53 -14.48
N VAL A 112 11.44 6.95 -15.62
CA VAL A 112 10.43 8.01 -15.70
C VAL A 112 9.07 7.36 -15.48
N ILE A 113 8.22 7.99 -14.69
CA ILE A 113 6.86 7.55 -14.46
C ILE A 113 5.97 8.27 -15.47
N SER A 114 5.58 7.55 -16.51
CA SER A 114 4.56 8.01 -17.43
C SER A 114 3.19 7.74 -16.80
N SER A 115 2.53 8.75 -16.27
CA SER A 115 1.17 8.61 -15.81
C SER A 115 0.32 9.73 -16.33
N GLU A 116 -0.89 9.41 -16.68
CA GLU A 116 -1.87 10.33 -17.21
C GLU A 116 -2.43 11.32 -16.17
N SER A 117 -2.18 11.06 -14.86
CA SER A 117 -2.65 11.95 -13.80
C SER A 117 -1.77 11.96 -12.54
N VAL A 118 -1.72 13.12 -11.88
CA VAL A 118 -1.04 13.31 -10.57
C VAL A 118 -1.60 12.35 -9.51
N LEU A 119 -2.89 12.03 -9.57
CA LEU A 119 -3.54 11.11 -8.64
C LEU A 119 -3.00 9.68 -8.79
N GLN A 120 -2.87 9.17 -10.00
CA GLN A 120 -2.31 7.84 -10.26
C GLN A 120 -0.86 7.75 -9.78
N GLN A 121 -0.09 8.82 -9.98
CA GLN A 121 1.28 8.92 -9.46
C GLN A 121 1.32 8.85 -7.93
N ALA A 122 0.46 9.58 -7.26
CA ALA A 122 0.36 9.58 -5.80
C ALA A 122 -0.05 8.20 -5.26
N ILE A 123 -1.01 7.54 -5.90
CA ILE A 123 -1.44 6.18 -5.55
C ILE A 123 -0.29 5.19 -5.72
N ALA A 124 0.37 5.17 -6.88
CA ALA A 124 1.49 4.26 -7.14
C ALA A 124 2.63 4.46 -6.13
N SER A 125 2.96 5.73 -5.83
CA SER A 125 3.97 6.08 -4.84
C SER A 125 3.59 5.60 -3.44
N THR A 126 2.33 5.72 -3.06
CA THR A 126 1.83 5.27 -1.76
C THR A 126 1.91 3.75 -1.65
N LEU A 127 1.45 3.03 -2.67
CA LEU A 127 1.50 1.56 -2.71
C LEU A 127 2.93 1.03 -2.60
N GLU A 128 3.87 1.64 -3.33
CA GLU A 128 5.30 1.28 -3.21
C GLU A 128 5.87 1.56 -1.82
N THR A 129 5.43 2.64 -1.16
CA THR A 129 5.90 2.99 0.18
C THR A 129 5.54 1.95 1.23
N VAL A 130 4.39 1.31 1.06
CA VAL A 130 3.87 0.28 1.97
C VAL A 130 4.12 -1.15 1.45
N ASP A 131 4.93 -1.28 0.40
CA ASP A 131 5.27 -2.56 -0.26
C ASP A 131 4.02 -3.35 -0.74
N ILE A 132 2.99 -2.63 -1.14
CA ILE A 132 1.80 -3.23 -1.74
C ILE A 132 1.98 -3.23 -3.25
N LYS A 133 1.93 -4.42 -3.84
CA LYS A 133 1.97 -4.60 -5.29
C LYS A 133 0.59 -4.29 -5.87
N ALA A 134 0.54 -3.40 -6.87
CA ALA A 134 -0.71 -3.08 -7.58
C ALA A 134 -1.20 -4.26 -8.45
N ASP A 135 -0.28 -5.09 -8.93
CA ASP A 135 -0.59 -6.23 -9.77
C ASP A 135 -0.79 -7.50 -8.93
N TRP A 136 -1.72 -8.33 -9.37
CA TRP A 136 -1.92 -9.64 -8.79
C TRP A 136 -0.67 -10.51 -8.95
N PRO A 137 -0.28 -11.28 -7.93
CA PRO A 137 0.75 -12.31 -8.08
C PRO A 137 0.40 -13.28 -9.22
N GLU A 138 1.41 -13.76 -9.93
CA GLU A 138 1.21 -14.67 -11.07
C GLU A 138 0.40 -15.92 -10.70
N ALA A 139 0.62 -16.46 -9.50
CA ALA A 139 -0.14 -17.60 -8.98
C ALA A 139 -1.63 -17.31 -8.85
N VAL A 140 -2.00 -16.10 -8.39
CA VAL A 140 -3.39 -15.63 -8.32
C VAL A 140 -3.96 -15.52 -9.74
N SER A 141 -3.28 -14.80 -10.62
CA SER A 141 -3.71 -14.58 -12.01
C SER A 141 -3.95 -15.90 -12.75
N LYS A 142 -3.12 -16.92 -12.50
CA LYS A 142 -3.29 -18.27 -13.07
C LYS A 142 -4.46 -19.05 -12.45
N SER A 143 -4.87 -18.73 -11.23
CA SER A 143 -5.96 -19.40 -10.52
C SER A 143 -7.35 -18.86 -10.91
N LEU A 144 -7.46 -17.56 -11.18
CA LEU A 144 -8.72 -16.88 -11.47
C LEU A 144 -9.56 -17.53 -12.59
N PRO A 145 -8.99 -17.92 -13.75
CA PRO A 145 -9.76 -18.54 -14.83
C PRO A 145 -10.36 -19.91 -14.48
N ARG A 146 -9.89 -20.54 -13.38
CA ARG A 146 -10.40 -21.84 -12.91
C ARG A 146 -11.63 -21.70 -12.02
N LEU A 147 -11.90 -20.49 -11.52
CA LEU A 147 -13.10 -20.23 -10.73
C LEU A 147 -14.34 -20.26 -11.63
N PRO A 148 -15.44 -20.83 -11.17
CA PRO A 148 -16.67 -20.83 -11.94
C PRO A 148 -17.22 -19.42 -12.06
N LYS A 149 -17.72 -19.07 -13.23
CA LYS A 149 -18.34 -17.75 -13.50
C LYS A 149 -19.76 -17.61 -12.96
N THR A 150 -20.36 -18.73 -12.55
CA THR A 150 -21.72 -18.80 -12.02
C THR A 150 -21.78 -19.86 -10.94
N VAL A 151 -22.72 -19.74 -10.03
CA VAL A 151 -23.00 -20.79 -9.03
C VAL A 151 -23.50 -22.03 -9.75
N ARG A 152 -22.84 -23.16 -9.56
CA ARG A 152 -23.16 -24.42 -10.24
C ARG A 152 -24.13 -25.24 -9.39
N ARG A 153 -24.92 -26.11 -10.02
CA ARG A 153 -25.89 -26.99 -9.33
C ARG A 153 -25.23 -27.82 -8.20
N GLN A 154 -24.01 -28.26 -8.40
CA GLN A 154 -23.25 -28.98 -7.39
C GLN A 154 -22.86 -28.12 -6.16
N ASP A 155 -22.83 -26.81 -6.32
CA ASP A 155 -22.48 -25.88 -5.25
C ASP A 155 -23.65 -25.64 -4.29
N HIS A 156 -24.88 -26.01 -4.69
CA HIS A 156 -26.07 -25.97 -3.82
C HIS A 156 -25.97 -26.99 -2.66
N GLY A 157 -25.49 -28.21 -2.92
CA GLY A 157 -25.19 -29.23 -1.91
C GLY A 157 -26.31 -29.42 -0.90
N HIS A 158 -26.00 -29.28 0.35
CA HIS A 158 -26.90 -29.36 1.51
C HIS A 158 -27.44 -28.01 1.99
N ARG A 159 -27.28 -26.98 1.17
CA ARG A 159 -27.69 -25.59 1.50
C ARG A 159 -29.21 -25.46 1.44
N THR A 160 -29.76 -24.62 2.32
CA THR A 160 -31.17 -24.26 2.29
C THR A 160 -31.43 -23.31 1.13
N ASP A 161 -32.41 -23.59 0.31
CA ASP A 161 -32.84 -22.69 -0.74
C ASP A 161 -33.67 -21.55 -0.15
N LEU A 162 -33.22 -20.31 -0.34
CA LEU A 162 -33.89 -19.09 0.08
C LEU A 162 -34.38 -18.26 -1.12
N SER A 163 -34.45 -18.83 -2.32
CA SER A 163 -34.83 -18.11 -3.54
C SER A 163 -36.22 -17.48 -3.49
N ASP A 164 -37.14 -18.07 -2.70
CA ASP A 164 -38.50 -17.55 -2.53
C ASP A 164 -38.61 -16.50 -1.40
N VAL A 165 -37.54 -16.26 -0.65
CA VAL A 165 -37.50 -15.22 0.39
C VAL A 165 -37.13 -13.90 -0.28
N PRO A 166 -37.93 -12.80 -0.10
CA PRO A 166 -37.64 -11.51 -0.72
C PRO A 166 -36.51 -10.79 0.01
N LEU A 167 -35.33 -11.35 -0.05
CA LEU A 167 -34.09 -10.75 0.46
C LEU A 167 -33.75 -9.47 -0.33
N VAL A 168 -33.26 -8.45 0.37
CA VAL A 168 -32.80 -7.19 -0.24
C VAL A 168 -31.36 -6.92 0.16
N THR A 169 -30.61 -6.33 -0.76
CA THR A 169 -29.27 -5.77 -0.49
C THR A 169 -29.39 -4.27 -0.26
N ILE A 170 -28.57 -3.70 0.64
CA ILE A 170 -28.60 -2.28 0.99
C ILE A 170 -27.19 -1.73 0.84
N ASP A 171 -26.79 -1.48 -0.39
CA ASP A 171 -25.45 -1.08 -0.78
C ASP A 171 -25.44 0.32 -1.39
N GLY A 172 -24.25 0.92 -1.47
CA GLY A 172 -24.05 2.17 -2.17
C GLY A 172 -24.31 2.03 -3.68
N ALA A 173 -24.75 3.12 -4.33
CA ALA A 173 -25.11 3.12 -5.77
C ALA A 173 -23.98 2.68 -6.71
N THR A 174 -22.71 2.72 -6.25
CA THR A 174 -21.53 2.32 -7.03
C THR A 174 -21.00 0.94 -6.67
N ALA A 175 -21.61 0.25 -5.70
CA ALA A 175 -21.22 -1.11 -5.32
C ALA A 175 -21.40 -2.08 -6.49
N LYS A 176 -20.41 -2.96 -6.67
CA LYS A 176 -20.42 -3.99 -7.72
C LYS A 176 -20.38 -5.40 -7.14
N ASP A 177 -20.16 -5.48 -5.85
CA ASP A 177 -20.02 -6.67 -5.05
C ASP A 177 -21.05 -6.60 -3.91
N PHE A 178 -22.08 -7.45 -3.98
CA PHE A 178 -23.11 -7.52 -2.98
C PHE A 178 -22.78 -8.71 -2.07
N ASP A 179 -22.25 -8.40 -0.87
CA ASP A 179 -21.76 -9.43 0.04
C ASP A 179 -22.84 -9.96 0.97
N ASP A 180 -23.86 -9.16 1.27
CA ASP A 180 -24.94 -9.53 2.18
C ASP A 180 -26.32 -9.11 1.67
N ALA A 181 -27.31 -9.87 2.14
CA ALA A 181 -28.71 -9.57 1.91
C ALA A 181 -29.51 -9.84 3.19
N VAL A 182 -30.53 -9.06 3.40
CA VAL A 182 -31.32 -9.10 4.63
C VAL A 182 -32.81 -9.25 4.33
N TYR A 183 -33.53 -9.91 5.24
CA TYR A 183 -34.97 -10.01 5.23
C TYR A 183 -35.49 -9.99 6.66
N ALA A 184 -36.60 -9.30 6.92
CA ALA A 184 -37.22 -9.26 8.23
C ALA A 184 -38.72 -9.45 8.10
N GLU A 185 -39.32 -10.27 8.99
CA GLU A 185 -40.77 -10.48 9.08
C GLU A 185 -41.24 -10.45 10.54
N PRO A 186 -42.45 -9.96 10.82
CA PRO A 186 -43.03 -10.00 12.16
C PRO A 186 -43.44 -11.42 12.52
N LEU A 187 -43.24 -11.79 13.78
CA LEU A 187 -43.70 -13.08 14.33
C LEU A 187 -45.10 -12.97 14.90
N ALA A 188 -45.91 -13.99 14.77
CA ALA A 188 -47.32 -14.08 15.24
C ALA A 188 -47.46 -13.84 16.76
N LYS A 189 -46.44 -14.14 17.56
CA LYS A 189 -46.38 -13.95 19.02
C LYS A 189 -45.69 -12.68 19.47
N GLY A 190 -45.43 -11.74 18.52
CA GLY A 190 -44.64 -10.54 18.71
C GLY A 190 -43.15 -10.78 18.49
N GLY A 191 -42.45 -9.68 18.16
CA GLY A 191 -41.03 -9.72 17.75
C GLY A 191 -40.88 -9.90 16.24
N TRP A 192 -39.64 -10.09 15.79
CA TRP A 192 -39.25 -10.17 14.40
C TRP A 192 -38.34 -11.37 14.15
N ARG A 193 -38.49 -11.98 12.99
CA ARG A 193 -37.51 -12.91 12.45
C ARG A 193 -36.62 -12.15 11.47
N LEU A 194 -35.33 -12.16 11.72
CA LEU A 194 -34.31 -11.60 10.83
C LEU A 194 -33.57 -12.72 10.14
N ILE A 195 -33.42 -12.63 8.83
CA ILE A 195 -32.53 -13.48 8.04
C ILE A 195 -31.44 -12.58 7.49
N VAL A 196 -30.19 -12.98 7.67
CA VAL A 196 -29.00 -12.37 7.07
C VAL A 196 -28.30 -13.44 6.26
N ALA A 197 -28.21 -13.22 4.95
CA ALA A 197 -27.50 -14.11 4.02
C ALA A 197 -26.20 -13.43 3.60
N ILE A 198 -25.07 -14.09 3.83
CA ILE A 198 -23.75 -13.57 3.50
C ILE A 198 -23.14 -14.45 2.42
N ALA A 199 -22.47 -13.83 1.42
CA ALA A 199 -21.77 -14.52 0.36
C ALA A 199 -20.73 -15.49 0.93
N ASP A 200 -20.82 -16.78 0.57
CA ASP A 200 -19.88 -17.81 1.03
C ASP A 200 -18.62 -17.82 0.16
N VAL A 201 -17.81 -16.78 0.32
CA VAL A 201 -16.53 -16.64 -0.40
C VAL A 201 -15.60 -17.83 -0.12
N SER A 202 -15.63 -18.38 1.09
CA SER A 202 -14.80 -19.52 1.50
C SER A 202 -15.10 -20.81 0.74
N HIS A 203 -16.27 -20.90 0.12
CA HIS A 203 -16.60 -22.01 -0.79
C HIS A 203 -15.66 -22.06 -2.00
N TYR A 204 -15.26 -20.88 -2.51
CA TYR A 204 -14.41 -20.72 -3.69
C TYR A 204 -12.96 -20.46 -3.34
N VAL A 205 -12.70 -19.66 -2.31
CA VAL A 205 -11.35 -19.35 -1.82
C VAL A 205 -11.00 -20.32 -0.70
N LYS A 206 -10.23 -21.34 -1.01
CA LYS A 206 -9.85 -22.38 -0.04
C LYS A 206 -8.61 -21.95 0.74
N PRO A 207 -8.54 -22.28 2.06
CA PRO A 207 -7.36 -22.03 2.87
C PRO A 207 -6.09 -22.57 2.21
N GLY A 208 -5.02 -21.77 2.20
CA GLY A 208 -3.74 -22.11 1.57
C GLY A 208 -3.75 -22.02 0.04
N SER A 209 -4.83 -21.53 -0.59
CA SER A 209 -4.85 -21.25 -2.03
C SER A 209 -4.10 -19.96 -2.36
N ALA A 210 -3.79 -19.74 -3.65
CA ALA A 210 -3.11 -18.51 -4.07
C ALA A 210 -3.95 -17.24 -3.85
N LEU A 211 -5.28 -17.38 -3.73
CA LEU A 211 -6.20 -16.26 -3.45
C LEU A 211 -6.31 -15.95 -1.95
N ASP A 212 -6.10 -16.95 -1.10
CA ASP A 212 -6.10 -16.80 0.34
C ASP A 212 -4.88 -16.03 0.82
#